data_a757095a1879d6cdbeaad3532bb0a8ab
#
_entry.id   a757095a1879d6cdbeaad3532bb0a8ab
#
_cell.length_a   1.000
_cell.length_b   1.000
_cell.length_c   1.000
_cell.angle_alpha   90.00
_cell.angle_beta   90.00
_cell.angle_gamma   90.00
#
_symmetry.space_group_name_H-M   'P 1'
#
loop_
_entity.id
_entity.type
_entity.pdbx_description
1 polymer ?
#
loop_
_entity_poly.entity_id
_entity_poly.type
_entity_poly.pdbx_seq_one_letter_code
_entity_poly.pdbx_strand_id
1 'polypeptide(L)'
;GRNLGTISMTQKDDGRWDVDTYELIPVTDEIKADAATQERIDKLMETVDTNYLSHFGYTKDQILAENDIEFSSVDDMYNEHEELNLGDIMSDAYVYAVENSEYYDGDPVDVAVVPSGTVRDTYTKGDVTVEQVYNSFSLGIGKDGLAGYPLISAYLTGKELKLVAEIDASVSDFMTIARLYCSGLNFTYNPHRMILNKVTD
;
A
#
# COMPACT_ATOMS: atom_id res chain seq x y z
N GLY A 1 -3.62 12.13 6.87
CA GLY A 1 -4.93 12.74 6.88
C GLY A 1 -5.01 13.92 5.93
N ARG A 2 -6.05 13.94 5.09
CA ARG A 2 -6.25 15.02 4.09
C ARG A 2 -6.91 16.27 4.66
N ASN A 3 -7.51 16.17 5.85
CA ASN A 3 -8.21 17.28 6.48
C ASN A 3 -7.93 17.32 7.99
N LEU A 4 -7.91 18.53 8.53
CA LEU A 4 -7.96 18.80 9.96
C LEU A 4 -9.41 19.14 10.34
N GLY A 5 -10.04 18.32 11.17
CA GLY A 5 -11.35 18.62 11.73
C GLY A 5 -11.24 19.54 12.94
N THR A 6 -11.97 20.66 12.93
CA THR A 6 -12.13 21.54 14.09
C THR A 6 -13.57 21.53 14.56
N ILE A 7 -13.77 21.51 15.87
CA ILE A 7 -15.09 21.55 16.48
C ILE A 7 -15.07 22.57 17.61
N SER A 8 -16.05 23.48 17.62
CA SER A 8 -16.30 24.40 18.71
C SER A 8 -17.57 23.96 19.43
N MET A 9 -17.54 23.96 20.74
CA MET A 9 -18.65 23.47 21.57
C MET A 9 -18.88 24.38 22.77
N THR A 10 -20.14 24.63 23.08
CA THR A 10 -20.55 25.39 24.28
C THR A 10 -21.25 24.45 25.28
N GLN A 11 -20.84 24.53 26.54
CA GLN A 11 -21.51 23.80 27.61
C GLN A 11 -22.79 24.53 28.07
N LYS A 12 -23.91 23.81 28.11
CA LYS A 12 -25.19 24.30 28.63
C LYS A 12 -25.23 24.24 30.14
N ASP A 13 -26.19 24.94 30.73
CA ASP A 13 -26.45 24.95 32.19
C ASP A 13 -26.78 23.56 32.72
N ASP A 14 -27.34 22.66 31.92
CA ASP A 14 -27.66 21.26 32.28
C ASP A 14 -26.45 20.32 32.16
N GLY A 15 -25.25 20.84 31.84
CA GLY A 15 -24.00 20.11 31.69
C GLY A 15 -23.83 19.40 30.37
N ARG A 16 -24.78 19.49 29.45
CA ARG A 16 -24.63 18.97 28.06
C ARG A 16 -23.82 19.93 27.22
N TRP A 17 -23.26 19.40 26.12
CA TRP A 17 -22.51 20.15 25.13
C TRP A 17 -23.32 20.31 23.86
N ASP A 18 -23.37 21.53 23.32
CA ASP A 18 -23.83 21.81 21.98
C ASP A 18 -22.62 22.03 21.07
N VAL A 19 -22.75 21.56 19.82
CA VAL A 19 -21.78 21.86 18.77
C VAL A 19 -22.15 23.19 18.12
N ASP A 20 -21.30 24.20 18.27
CA ASP A 20 -21.49 25.51 17.66
C ASP A 20 -21.04 25.51 16.20
N THR A 21 -19.83 24.99 15.95
CA THR A 21 -19.27 24.88 14.61
C THR A 21 -18.51 23.56 14.43
N TYR A 22 -18.56 23.03 13.22
CA TYR A 22 -17.70 21.96 12.76
C TYR A 22 -17.16 22.31 11.39
N GLU A 23 -15.84 22.28 11.23
CA GLU A 23 -15.16 22.63 10.00
C GLU A 23 -14.10 21.58 9.66
N LEU A 24 -14.00 21.22 8.37
CA LEU A 24 -12.92 20.43 7.81
C LEU A 24 -12.00 21.36 7.02
N ILE A 25 -10.79 21.55 7.54
CA ILE A 25 -9.76 22.36 6.90
C ILE A 25 -8.90 21.43 6.04
N PRO A 26 -8.89 21.58 4.69
CA PRO A 26 -8.03 20.77 3.85
C PRO A 26 -6.55 21.04 4.19
N VAL A 27 -5.77 19.95 4.32
CA VAL A 27 -4.32 20.05 4.47
C VAL A 27 -3.71 19.97 3.07
N THR A 28 -3.23 21.10 2.57
CA THR A 28 -2.65 21.25 1.23
C THR A 28 -1.23 21.80 1.32
N ASP A 29 -0.48 21.72 0.23
CA ASP A 29 0.88 22.25 0.11
C ASP A 29 0.95 23.80 0.21
N GLU A 30 -0.19 24.47 0.11
CA GLU A 30 -0.30 25.92 0.34
C GLU A 30 -0.16 26.32 1.81
N ILE A 31 -0.36 25.36 2.73
CA ILE A 31 -0.22 25.61 4.17
C ILE A 31 1.25 25.61 4.52
N LYS A 32 1.71 26.77 5.00
CA LYS A 32 3.11 26.91 5.43
C LYS A 32 3.40 25.99 6.62
N ALA A 33 4.44 25.16 6.48
CA ALA A 33 4.91 24.31 7.56
C ALA A 33 5.40 25.13 8.77
N ASP A 34 5.16 24.62 9.97
CA ASP A 34 5.77 25.14 11.20
C ASP A 34 7.27 24.85 11.19
N ALA A 35 8.10 25.90 11.27
CA ALA A 35 9.54 25.77 11.11
C ALA A 35 10.20 24.87 12.18
N ALA A 36 9.72 24.92 13.42
CA ALA A 36 10.28 24.11 14.50
C ALA A 36 9.92 22.62 14.34
N THR A 37 8.71 22.33 13.86
CA THR A 37 8.27 20.99 13.54
C THR A 37 9.06 20.43 12.35
N GLN A 38 9.26 21.24 11.31
CA GLN A 38 10.05 20.83 10.14
C GLN A 38 11.50 20.51 10.52
N GLU A 39 12.17 21.33 11.31
CA GLU A 39 13.52 21.05 11.79
C GLU A 39 13.62 19.72 12.55
N ARG A 40 12.57 19.35 13.31
CA ARG A 40 12.52 18.05 14.01
C ARG A 40 12.36 16.90 13.03
N ILE A 41 11.52 17.06 12.01
CA ILE A 41 11.34 16.05 10.95
C ILE A 41 12.67 15.85 10.22
N ASP A 42 13.33 16.91 9.82
CA ASP A 42 14.62 16.85 9.10
C ASP A 42 15.67 16.07 9.91
N LYS A 43 15.78 16.31 11.22
CA LYS A 43 16.69 15.54 12.11
C LYS A 43 16.30 14.08 12.23
N LEU A 44 15.01 13.74 12.25
CA LEU A 44 14.56 12.34 12.27
C LEU A 44 14.87 11.66 10.94
N MET A 45 14.66 12.34 9.82
CA MET A 45 15.00 11.80 8.50
C MET A 45 16.50 11.59 8.32
N GLU A 46 17.36 12.51 8.83
CA GLU A 46 18.80 12.30 8.87
C GLU A 46 19.18 11.08 9.72
N THR A 47 18.45 10.84 10.80
CA THR A 47 18.64 9.64 11.63
C THR A 47 18.26 8.36 10.89
N VAL A 48 17.20 8.38 10.10
CA VAL A 48 16.79 7.25 9.24
C VAL A 48 17.86 6.98 8.18
N ASP A 49 18.35 8.02 7.51
CA ASP A 49 19.40 7.89 6.50
C ASP A 49 20.68 7.27 7.11
N THR A 50 21.15 7.79 8.25
CA THR A 50 22.43 7.38 8.85
C THR A 50 22.36 6.05 9.57
N ASN A 51 21.26 5.73 10.25
CA ASN A 51 21.16 4.55 11.13
C ASN A 51 20.35 3.39 10.54
N TYR A 52 19.65 3.60 9.42
CA TYR A 52 18.85 2.57 8.78
C TYR A 52 19.21 2.40 7.31
N LEU A 53 18.95 3.38 6.46
CA LEU A 53 19.13 3.25 5.01
C LEU A 53 20.58 3.04 4.60
N SER A 54 21.54 3.63 5.34
CA SER A 54 22.98 3.43 5.10
C SER A 54 23.43 1.97 5.19
N HIS A 55 22.78 1.14 6.01
CA HIS A 55 23.08 -0.29 6.10
C HIS A 55 22.80 -1.05 4.80
N PHE A 56 21.89 -0.52 3.98
CA PHE A 56 21.54 -1.06 2.66
C PHE A 56 22.23 -0.32 1.51
N GLY A 57 23.08 0.67 1.83
CA GLY A 57 23.76 1.49 0.83
C GLY A 57 22.88 2.55 0.18
N TYR A 58 21.77 2.92 0.80
CA TYR A 58 20.81 3.91 0.30
C TYR A 58 20.78 5.19 1.11
N THR A 59 20.26 6.26 0.50
CA THR A 59 19.77 7.48 1.15
C THR A 59 18.34 7.74 0.71
N LYS A 60 17.54 8.45 1.51
CA LYS A 60 16.11 8.68 1.22
C LYS A 60 15.86 9.37 -0.13
N ASP A 61 16.71 10.33 -0.48
CA ASP A 61 16.59 11.14 -1.70
C ASP A 61 17.26 10.50 -2.92
N GLN A 62 17.86 9.31 -2.79
CA GLN A 62 18.48 8.61 -3.91
C GLN A 62 17.40 8.24 -4.93
N ILE A 63 17.62 8.65 -6.18
CA ILE A 63 16.75 8.32 -7.31
C ILE A 63 17.02 6.87 -7.72
N LEU A 64 15.98 6.05 -7.76
CA LEU A 64 16.01 4.65 -8.18
C LEU A 64 15.56 4.47 -9.62
N ALA A 65 14.62 5.29 -10.07
CA ALA A 65 14.06 5.24 -11.42
C ALA A 65 13.48 6.60 -11.80
N GLU A 66 13.28 6.81 -13.10
CA GLU A 66 12.45 7.89 -13.66
C GLU A 66 11.14 7.29 -14.15
N ASN A 67 10.02 7.86 -13.73
CA ASN A 67 8.68 7.40 -14.05
C ASN A 67 7.98 8.39 -15.00
N ASP A 68 7.59 7.95 -16.18
CA ASP A 68 6.88 8.75 -17.19
C ASP A 68 5.37 8.46 -17.28
N ILE A 69 4.88 7.46 -16.55
CA ILE A 69 3.47 7.08 -16.50
C ILE A 69 2.79 7.59 -15.23
N GLU A 70 1.46 7.63 -15.24
CA GLU A 70 0.64 7.89 -14.07
C GLU A 70 0.19 6.56 -13.47
N PHE A 71 0.58 6.31 -12.22
CA PHE A 71 0.10 5.16 -11.47
C PHE A 71 -1.25 5.45 -10.83
N SER A 72 -2.08 4.42 -10.73
CA SER A 72 -3.33 4.46 -9.97
C SER A 72 -3.07 4.87 -8.53
N SER A 73 -4.04 5.53 -7.91
CA SER A 73 -3.94 5.86 -6.49
C SER A 73 -4.24 4.64 -5.60
N VAL A 74 -3.81 4.70 -4.34
CA VAL A 74 -4.20 3.70 -3.34
C VAL A 74 -5.72 3.69 -3.12
N ASP A 75 -6.39 4.84 -3.27
CA ASP A 75 -7.84 4.93 -3.18
C ASP A 75 -8.52 4.16 -4.33
N ASP A 76 -7.97 4.22 -5.54
CA ASP A 76 -8.49 3.45 -6.69
C ASP A 76 -8.37 1.95 -6.42
N MET A 77 -7.24 1.50 -5.85
CA MET A 77 -7.05 0.10 -5.46
C MET A 77 -8.11 -0.42 -4.48
N TYR A 78 -8.71 0.45 -3.68
CA TYR A 78 -9.78 0.07 -2.76
C TYR A 78 -11.18 0.18 -3.37
N ASN A 79 -11.38 1.05 -4.34
CA ASN A 79 -12.71 1.39 -4.85
C ASN A 79 -13.01 0.74 -6.19
N GLU A 80 -12.01 0.42 -6.99
CA GLU A 80 -12.17 -0.15 -8.33
C GLU A 80 -11.87 -1.65 -8.29
N HIS A 81 -12.75 -2.47 -8.86
CA HIS A 81 -12.57 -3.92 -8.95
C HIS A 81 -12.10 -4.31 -10.35
N GLU A 82 -10.96 -3.80 -10.71
CA GLU A 82 -10.29 -4.06 -11.99
C GLU A 82 -8.78 -4.10 -11.80
N GLU A 83 -8.08 -4.49 -12.85
CA GLU A 83 -6.63 -4.49 -12.90
C GLU A 83 -6.11 -3.04 -12.92
N LEU A 84 -5.18 -2.73 -12.03
CA LEU A 84 -4.60 -1.39 -11.87
C LEU A 84 -3.08 -1.48 -11.88
N ASN A 85 -2.43 -0.62 -12.66
CA ASN A 85 -0.98 -0.63 -12.87
C ASN A 85 -0.13 -0.53 -11.60
N LEU A 86 -0.64 0.09 -10.53
CA LEU A 86 0.03 0.09 -9.22
C LEU A 86 0.04 -1.31 -8.61
N GLY A 87 -1.07 -2.04 -8.69
CA GLY A 87 -1.17 -3.42 -8.22
C GLY A 87 -0.28 -4.36 -9.01
N ASP A 88 -0.21 -4.16 -10.32
CA ASP A 88 0.59 -4.97 -11.24
C ASP A 88 2.07 -4.85 -10.95
N ILE A 89 2.60 -3.62 -10.87
CA ILE A 89 4.03 -3.42 -10.56
C ILE A 89 4.40 -3.99 -9.19
N MET A 90 3.48 -3.92 -8.21
CA MET A 90 3.72 -4.47 -6.88
C MET A 90 3.77 -6.01 -6.89
N SER A 91 2.88 -6.66 -7.63
CA SER A 91 2.89 -8.12 -7.75
C SER A 91 4.07 -8.63 -8.57
N ASP A 92 4.46 -7.92 -9.64
CA ASP A 92 5.65 -8.22 -10.42
C ASP A 92 6.94 -8.05 -9.60
N ALA A 93 6.98 -7.03 -8.73
CA ALA A 93 8.11 -6.83 -7.82
C ALA A 93 8.29 -8.00 -6.84
N TYR A 94 7.20 -8.69 -6.43
CA TYR A 94 7.30 -9.89 -5.60
C TYR A 94 7.94 -11.05 -6.35
N VAL A 95 7.54 -11.29 -7.62
CA VAL A 95 8.18 -12.30 -8.48
C VAL A 95 9.67 -12.00 -8.60
N TYR A 96 9.99 -10.75 -8.98
CA TYR A 96 11.38 -10.33 -9.13
C TYR A 96 12.20 -10.53 -7.85
N ALA A 97 11.65 -10.13 -6.70
CA ALA A 97 12.35 -10.22 -5.43
C ALA A 97 12.63 -11.68 -5.02
N VAL A 98 11.68 -12.59 -5.24
CA VAL A 98 11.87 -14.02 -4.94
C VAL A 98 12.91 -14.62 -5.88
N GLU A 99 12.79 -14.42 -7.19
CA GLU A 99 13.67 -15.01 -8.20
C GLU A 99 15.11 -14.46 -8.16
N ASN A 100 15.32 -13.28 -7.57
CA ASN A 100 16.64 -12.69 -7.37
C ASN A 100 17.15 -12.81 -5.93
N SER A 101 16.45 -13.51 -5.05
CA SER A 101 16.90 -13.75 -3.68
C SER A 101 17.96 -14.84 -3.59
N GLU A 102 18.78 -14.80 -2.52
CA GLU A 102 19.73 -15.86 -2.23
C GLU A 102 19.08 -17.21 -1.84
N TYR A 103 17.77 -17.19 -1.55
CA TYR A 103 16.98 -18.38 -1.20
C TYR A 103 16.24 -18.99 -2.40
N TYR A 104 16.41 -18.43 -3.59
CA TYR A 104 15.76 -18.93 -4.80
C TYR A 104 16.32 -20.32 -5.19
N ASP A 105 15.48 -21.31 -5.26
CA ASP A 105 15.83 -22.70 -5.55
C ASP A 105 15.81 -23.05 -7.05
N GLY A 106 15.41 -22.10 -7.90
CA GLY A 106 15.34 -22.24 -9.35
C GLY A 106 13.97 -22.68 -9.88
N ASP A 107 12.99 -22.91 -9.00
CA ASP A 107 11.61 -23.19 -9.41
C ASP A 107 10.92 -21.86 -9.77
N PRO A 108 10.30 -21.72 -10.95
CA PRO A 108 9.66 -20.47 -11.36
C PRO A 108 8.51 -20.08 -10.44
N VAL A 109 8.35 -18.78 -10.22
CA VAL A 109 7.19 -18.21 -9.52
C VAL A 109 6.07 -18.00 -10.54
N ASP A 110 5.11 -18.93 -10.61
CA ASP A 110 4.01 -18.86 -11.57
C ASP A 110 3.02 -17.73 -11.25
N VAL A 111 2.79 -17.45 -9.95
CA VAL A 111 1.82 -16.46 -9.49
C VAL A 111 2.35 -15.71 -8.27
N ALA A 112 2.21 -14.39 -8.27
CA ALA A 112 2.37 -13.58 -7.08
C ALA A 112 1.05 -12.90 -6.72
N VAL A 113 0.81 -12.66 -5.42
CA VAL A 113 -0.42 -12.08 -4.91
C VAL A 113 -0.10 -10.98 -3.92
N VAL A 114 -0.63 -9.78 -4.17
CA VAL A 114 -0.46 -8.60 -3.31
C VAL A 114 -1.83 -8.11 -2.83
N PRO A 115 -2.12 -8.16 -1.52
CA PRO A 115 -3.34 -7.54 -1.00
C PRO A 115 -3.25 -6.02 -1.07
N SER A 116 -4.30 -5.35 -1.56
CA SER A 116 -4.37 -3.88 -1.65
C SER A 116 -4.05 -3.19 -0.32
N GLY A 117 -4.46 -3.77 0.81
CA GLY A 117 -4.20 -3.24 2.15
C GLY A 117 -2.71 -3.16 2.53
N THR A 118 -1.81 -3.84 1.82
CA THR A 118 -0.37 -3.75 2.05
C THR A 118 0.30 -2.61 1.29
N VAL A 119 -0.35 -2.09 0.25
CA VAL A 119 0.13 -0.94 -0.53
C VAL A 119 -0.30 0.35 0.15
N ARG A 120 0.66 1.25 0.44
CA ARG A 120 0.45 2.42 1.30
C ARG A 120 0.63 3.75 0.60
N ASP A 121 1.27 3.74 -0.56
CA ASP A 121 1.53 4.94 -1.36
C ASP A 121 1.64 4.57 -2.84
N THR A 122 1.59 5.57 -3.72
CA THR A 122 1.72 5.45 -5.16
C THR A 122 2.95 6.18 -5.67
N TYR A 123 3.30 5.99 -6.94
CA TYR A 123 4.41 6.69 -7.59
C TYR A 123 3.90 7.83 -8.46
N THR A 124 4.50 9.00 -8.29
CA THR A 124 4.23 10.16 -9.14
C THR A 124 5.15 10.16 -10.37
N LYS A 125 4.76 10.90 -11.42
CA LYS A 125 5.65 11.14 -12.55
C LYS A 125 6.89 11.90 -12.13
N GLY A 126 8.01 11.58 -12.75
CA GLY A 126 9.33 12.12 -12.46
C GLY A 126 10.20 11.13 -11.69
N ASP A 127 11.09 11.66 -10.88
CA ASP A 127 12.03 10.84 -10.12
C ASP A 127 11.34 10.02 -9.04
N VAL A 128 11.62 8.72 -9.02
CA VAL A 128 11.18 7.80 -7.97
C VAL A 128 12.32 7.59 -6.99
N THR A 129 12.15 8.04 -5.76
CA THR A 129 13.17 7.99 -4.72
C THR A 129 13.04 6.76 -3.83
N VAL A 130 14.10 6.46 -3.06
CA VAL A 130 14.09 5.41 -2.02
C VAL A 130 12.97 5.66 -1.01
N GLU A 131 12.73 6.92 -0.62
CA GLU A 131 11.65 7.27 0.31
C GLU A 131 10.27 6.90 -0.24
N GLN A 132 9.98 7.20 -1.51
CA GLN A 132 8.72 6.83 -2.13
C GLN A 132 8.53 5.31 -2.20
N VAL A 133 9.57 4.58 -2.59
CA VAL A 133 9.51 3.10 -2.65
C VAL A 133 9.32 2.53 -1.24
N TYR A 134 10.02 3.04 -0.24
CA TYR A 134 9.83 2.61 1.15
C TYR A 134 8.40 2.87 1.62
N ASN A 135 7.85 4.06 1.35
CA ASN A 135 6.50 4.44 1.79
C ASN A 135 5.42 3.57 1.14
N SER A 136 5.64 3.10 -0.09
CA SER A 136 4.66 2.25 -0.79
C SER A 136 4.46 0.88 -0.13
N PHE A 137 5.48 0.36 0.60
CA PHE A 137 5.44 -0.90 1.35
C PHE A 137 5.91 -0.76 2.80
N SER A 138 5.50 0.28 3.49
CA SER A 138 5.98 0.63 4.83
C SER A 138 5.39 -0.20 5.97
N LEU A 139 4.64 -1.27 5.71
CA LEU A 139 3.99 -2.08 6.74
C LEU A 139 4.85 -3.26 7.20
N GLY A 140 4.78 -3.50 8.51
CA GLY A 140 5.38 -4.65 9.14
C GLY A 140 6.82 -4.45 9.58
N ILE A 141 7.25 -5.36 10.46
CA ILE A 141 8.64 -5.50 10.88
C ILE A 141 8.94 -7.00 10.90
N GLY A 142 10.00 -7.40 10.20
CA GLY A 142 10.50 -8.77 10.19
C GLY A 142 11.07 -9.21 11.54
N LYS A 143 11.32 -10.51 11.69
CA LYS A 143 11.98 -11.05 12.89
C LYS A 143 13.43 -10.56 13.07
N ASP A 144 14.03 -10.11 11.99
CA ASP A 144 15.35 -9.49 11.90
C ASP A 144 15.37 -8.01 12.32
N GLY A 145 14.19 -7.43 12.61
CA GLY A 145 14.01 -6.01 12.95
C GLY A 145 13.97 -5.08 11.74
N LEU A 146 13.99 -5.61 10.52
CA LEU A 146 13.89 -4.82 9.30
C LEU A 146 12.42 -4.53 8.99
N ALA A 147 12.18 -3.39 8.34
CA ALA A 147 10.84 -3.02 7.87
C ALA A 147 10.39 -3.96 6.74
N GLY A 148 9.09 -4.24 6.72
CA GLY A 148 8.44 -5.12 5.75
C GLY A 148 8.02 -6.46 6.34
N TYR A 149 7.01 -7.07 5.73
CA TYR A 149 6.65 -8.46 6.00
C TYR A 149 7.51 -9.41 5.15
N PRO A 150 7.85 -10.60 5.66
CA PRO A 150 8.56 -11.59 4.85
C PRO A 150 7.67 -12.04 3.68
N LEU A 151 8.27 -12.19 2.51
CA LEU A 151 7.62 -12.88 1.40
C LEU A 151 7.55 -14.39 1.72
N ILE A 152 6.43 -14.99 1.33
CA ILE A 152 6.18 -16.43 1.55
C ILE A 152 5.93 -17.06 0.19
N SER A 153 6.69 -18.09 -0.15
CA SER A 153 6.41 -18.95 -1.30
C SER A 153 5.71 -20.23 -0.85
N ALA A 154 4.79 -20.74 -1.66
CA ALA A 154 4.07 -21.98 -1.40
C ALA A 154 3.66 -22.64 -2.71
N TYR A 155 3.65 -23.98 -2.72
CA TYR A 155 3.11 -24.76 -3.83
C TYR A 155 1.61 -24.95 -3.64
N LEU A 156 0.83 -24.50 -4.61
CA LEU A 156 -0.62 -24.62 -4.61
C LEU A 156 -1.09 -25.46 -5.80
N THR A 157 -2.14 -26.20 -5.60
CA THR A 157 -2.88 -26.82 -6.70
C THR A 157 -3.76 -25.79 -7.42
N GLY A 158 -4.11 -26.01 -8.67
CA GLY A 158 -5.03 -25.13 -9.39
C GLY A 158 -6.38 -24.94 -8.69
N LYS A 159 -6.83 -25.92 -7.89
CA LYS A 159 -8.04 -25.79 -7.06
C LYS A 159 -7.85 -24.81 -5.91
N GLU A 160 -6.70 -24.83 -5.27
CA GLU A 160 -6.35 -23.88 -4.19
C GLU A 160 -6.14 -22.47 -4.75
N LEU A 161 -5.48 -22.36 -5.91
CA LEU A 161 -5.31 -21.09 -6.60
C LEU A 161 -6.67 -20.48 -7.00
N LYS A 162 -7.63 -21.31 -7.45
CA LYS A 162 -9.00 -20.84 -7.68
C LYS A 162 -9.64 -20.29 -6.40
N LEU A 163 -9.35 -20.83 -5.21
CA LEU A 163 -9.85 -20.24 -3.95
C LEU A 163 -9.26 -18.88 -3.67
N VAL A 164 -8.01 -18.60 -4.06
CA VAL A 164 -7.42 -17.27 -3.97
C VAL A 164 -8.22 -16.28 -4.83
N ALA A 165 -8.51 -16.63 -6.09
CA ALA A 165 -9.34 -15.80 -6.96
C ALA A 165 -10.79 -15.64 -6.42
N GLU A 166 -11.37 -16.68 -5.79
CA GLU A 166 -12.68 -16.58 -5.13
C GLU A 166 -12.67 -15.64 -3.92
N ILE A 167 -11.56 -15.54 -3.17
CA ILE A 167 -11.42 -14.57 -2.09
C ILE A 167 -11.50 -13.17 -2.67
N ASP A 168 -10.74 -12.86 -3.70
CA ASP A 168 -10.81 -11.56 -4.37
C ASP A 168 -12.22 -11.27 -4.87
N ALA A 169 -12.80 -12.13 -5.69
CA ALA A 169 -14.12 -11.95 -6.28
C ALA A 169 -15.27 -11.87 -5.26
N SER A 170 -15.10 -12.39 -4.04
CA SER A 170 -16.18 -12.51 -3.07
C SER A 170 -16.01 -11.67 -1.81
N VAL A 171 -14.79 -11.48 -1.33
CA VAL A 171 -14.50 -10.81 -0.05
C VAL A 171 -14.23 -9.33 -0.25
N SER A 172 -13.66 -8.93 -1.37
CA SER A 172 -13.32 -7.53 -1.66
C SER A 172 -14.55 -6.60 -1.67
N ASP A 173 -15.75 -7.10 -1.95
CA ASP A 173 -16.99 -6.33 -1.86
C ASP A 173 -17.32 -5.87 -0.42
N PHE A 174 -16.85 -6.60 0.60
CA PHE A 174 -17.10 -6.31 2.02
C PHE A 174 -15.88 -5.72 2.71
N MET A 175 -14.69 -6.07 2.22
CA MET A 175 -13.40 -5.69 2.78
C MET A 175 -12.46 -5.30 1.64
N THR A 176 -12.52 -4.06 1.23
CA THR A 176 -11.75 -3.56 0.08
C THR A 176 -10.24 -3.72 0.24
N ILE A 177 -9.74 -3.70 1.49
CA ILE A 177 -8.32 -3.96 1.81
C ILE A 177 -7.88 -5.42 1.53
N ALA A 178 -8.83 -6.33 1.31
CA ALA A 178 -8.57 -7.73 0.95
C ALA A 178 -8.65 -7.97 -0.56
N ARG A 179 -8.78 -6.93 -1.37
CA ARG A 179 -8.65 -7.03 -2.82
C ARG A 179 -7.24 -7.48 -3.16
N LEU A 180 -7.13 -8.41 -4.12
CA LEU A 180 -5.88 -9.05 -4.49
C LEU A 180 -5.47 -8.63 -5.89
N TYR A 181 -4.25 -8.16 -6.03
CA TYR A 181 -3.59 -7.94 -7.31
C TYR A 181 -2.63 -9.10 -7.56
N CYS A 182 -2.64 -9.62 -8.78
CA CYS A 182 -1.92 -10.85 -9.10
C CYS A 182 -1.02 -10.66 -10.32
N SER A 183 0.22 -11.11 -10.23
CA SER A 183 1.04 -11.39 -11.40
C SER A 183 0.86 -12.87 -11.77
N GLY A 184 0.75 -13.17 -13.07
CA GLY A 184 0.66 -14.53 -13.59
C GLY A 184 -0.70 -15.23 -13.44
N LEU A 185 -1.71 -14.57 -12.86
CA LEU A 185 -3.06 -15.13 -12.71
C LEU A 185 -4.11 -14.22 -13.35
N ASN A 186 -4.85 -14.77 -14.31
CA ASN A 186 -6.04 -14.14 -14.88
C ASN A 186 -7.27 -15.00 -14.61
N PHE A 187 -8.37 -14.38 -14.24
CA PHE A 187 -9.63 -15.08 -14.03
C PHE A 187 -10.83 -14.21 -14.40
N THR A 188 -11.93 -14.86 -14.70
CA THR A 188 -13.22 -14.19 -14.91
C THR A 188 -14.20 -14.58 -13.80
N TYR A 189 -15.07 -13.65 -13.43
CA TYR A 189 -16.05 -13.92 -12.39
C TYR A 189 -17.42 -13.30 -12.72
N ASN A 190 -18.46 -13.85 -12.12
CA ASN A 190 -19.82 -13.31 -12.17
C ASN A 190 -20.21 -12.80 -10.77
N PRO A 191 -20.36 -11.47 -10.58
CA PRO A 191 -20.67 -10.87 -9.28
C PRO A 191 -22.02 -11.31 -8.70
N HIS A 192 -22.94 -11.78 -9.55
CA HIS A 192 -24.29 -12.21 -9.14
C HIS A 192 -24.35 -13.65 -8.62
N ARG A 193 -23.26 -14.38 -8.63
CA ARG A 193 -23.20 -15.75 -8.06
C ARG A 193 -22.98 -15.68 -6.53
N MET A 194 -23.17 -16.82 -5.90
CA MET A 194 -22.95 -16.97 -4.44
C MET A 194 -21.49 -16.69 -4.08
N ILE A 195 -21.27 -16.18 -2.88
CA ILE A 195 -19.95 -15.99 -2.27
C ILE A 195 -19.14 -17.30 -2.35
N LEU A 196 -17.86 -17.19 -2.68
CA LEU A 196 -16.93 -18.31 -2.93
C LEU A 196 -17.37 -19.26 -4.06
N ASN A 197 -18.17 -18.78 -4.98
CA ASN A 197 -18.55 -19.44 -6.22
C ASN A 197 -18.77 -18.45 -7.36
N LYS A 198 -18.08 -17.32 -7.33
CA LYS A 198 -18.18 -16.26 -8.33
C LYS A 198 -17.27 -16.50 -9.53
N VAL A 199 -16.10 -17.10 -9.32
CA VAL A 199 -15.14 -17.36 -10.41
C VAL A 199 -15.71 -18.37 -11.40
N THR A 200 -15.66 -18.03 -12.69
CA THR A 200 -16.24 -18.82 -13.78
C THR A 200 -15.20 -19.49 -14.65
N ASP A 201 -14.02 -18.86 -14.78
CA ASP A 201 -12.89 -19.39 -15.57
C ASP A 201 -11.60 -18.82 -14.99
#